data_ca7a56a6273e164701104531d65a3e13
#
_entry.id   ca7a56a6273e164701104531d65a3e13
#
_cell.length_a   1.000
_cell.length_b   1.000
_cell.length_c   1.000
_cell.angle_alpha   90.00
_cell.angle_beta   90.00
_cell.angle_gamma   90.00
#
_symmetry.space_group_name_H-M   'P 1'
#
loop_
_entity.id
_entity.type
_entity.pdbx_description
1 polymer ?
#
loop_
_entity_poly.entity_id
_entity_poly.type
_entity_poly.pdbx_seq_one_letter_code
_entity_poly.pdbx_strand_id
1 'polypeptide(L)'
;VLLGPNAQRVKNGVVNKLLAAIPEPYNVEMRYPSHKNALTLDNETYRTTRLGYCNDFFTAGEHVLAAGNDFVPGSEDYNQVMNEAHQIYISGEMPYPEESEWGLSDLISRTGTLQIFRDHHYSAFDITQNENINVHSWKNSSVTPSELTRNRILFDESYFVENGKNVARTFYDFVRDHLGYRINVKKVELNTENGSLGYKIDLTNTGFATVINPKEVYLVLISEDSD
;
A
#
# COMPACT_ATOMS: atom_id res chain seq x y z
N VAL A 1 -6.71 18.50 20.07
CA VAL A 1 -5.27 18.81 19.86
C VAL A 1 -4.63 19.00 21.20
N LEU A 2 -3.64 18.14 21.54
CA LEU A 2 -2.85 18.28 22.75
C LEU A 2 -1.84 19.40 22.54
N LEU A 3 -2.12 20.57 23.10
CA LEU A 3 -1.23 21.73 23.08
C LEU A 3 -0.61 21.91 24.48
N GLY A 4 0.63 22.32 24.54
CA GLY A 4 1.31 22.68 25.77
C GLY A 4 2.59 21.86 26.04
N PRO A 5 3.34 22.21 27.10
CA PRO A 5 4.68 21.66 27.36
C PRO A 5 4.72 20.15 27.63
N ASN A 6 3.57 19.55 27.97
CA ASN A 6 3.48 18.11 28.22
C ASN A 6 2.95 17.31 27.01
N ALA A 7 2.60 17.96 25.89
CA ALA A 7 1.97 17.30 24.76
C ALA A 7 2.84 16.15 24.22
N GLN A 8 4.13 16.38 24.04
CA GLN A 8 5.04 15.37 23.53
C GLN A 8 5.19 14.19 24.51
N ARG A 9 5.25 14.44 25.82
CA ARG A 9 5.28 13.38 26.82
C ARG A 9 4.02 12.51 26.78
N VAL A 10 2.85 13.12 26.60
CA VAL A 10 1.59 12.37 26.48
C VAL A 10 1.58 11.56 25.19
N LYS A 11 1.98 12.13 24.05
CA LYS A 11 2.09 11.40 22.76
C LYS A 11 3.00 10.17 22.89
N ASN A 12 4.21 10.36 23.44
CA ASN A 12 5.15 9.26 23.69
C ASN A 12 4.50 8.15 24.55
N GLY A 13 3.87 8.54 25.67
CA GLY A 13 3.21 7.58 26.55
C GLY A 13 2.06 6.81 25.90
N VAL A 14 1.24 7.47 25.09
CA VAL A 14 0.15 6.82 24.35
C VAL A 14 0.70 5.83 23.33
N VAL A 15 1.64 6.25 22.50
CA VAL A 15 2.21 5.39 21.43
C VAL A 15 2.93 4.19 22.03
N ASN A 16 3.76 4.39 23.06
CA ASN A 16 4.46 3.27 23.72
C ASN A 16 3.48 2.27 24.34
N LYS A 17 2.39 2.73 24.96
CA LYS A 17 1.35 1.85 25.50
C LYS A 17 0.60 1.09 24.41
N LEU A 18 0.31 1.73 23.27
CA LEU A 18 -0.31 1.05 22.13
C LEU A 18 0.62 -0.04 21.60
N LEU A 19 1.89 0.29 21.36
CA LEU A 19 2.89 -0.66 20.87
C LEU A 19 3.12 -1.83 21.84
N ALA A 20 3.00 -1.61 23.14
CA ALA A 20 3.09 -2.66 24.14
C ALA A 20 1.83 -3.54 24.22
N ALA A 21 0.65 -2.96 23.97
CA ALA A 21 -0.64 -3.66 24.08
C ALA A 21 -1.04 -4.40 22.80
N ILE A 22 -0.65 -3.88 21.65
CA ILE A 22 -0.96 -4.49 20.35
C ILE A 22 0.11 -5.53 20.03
N PRO A 23 -0.27 -6.80 19.81
CA PRO A 23 0.70 -7.86 19.51
C PRO A 23 1.50 -7.60 18.22
N GLU A 24 2.73 -8.07 18.19
CA GLU A 24 3.42 -8.21 16.91
C GLU A 24 2.70 -9.32 16.09
N PRO A 25 2.59 -9.17 14.79
CA PRO A 25 3.23 -8.22 13.87
C PRO A 25 2.36 -7.01 13.45
N TYR A 26 1.37 -6.63 14.23
CA TYR A 26 0.47 -5.54 13.86
C TYR A 26 1.16 -4.18 13.95
N ASN A 27 0.84 -3.29 13.00
CA ASN A 27 1.36 -1.93 12.95
C ASN A 27 0.41 -0.94 13.62
N VAL A 28 0.98 0.15 14.10
CA VAL A 28 0.27 1.36 14.56
C VAL A 28 0.54 2.46 13.54
N GLU A 29 -0.49 3.12 13.05
CA GLU A 29 -0.33 4.13 12.02
C GLU A 29 -0.24 5.54 12.60
N MET A 30 0.61 6.33 11.99
CA MET A 30 0.81 7.76 12.26
C MET A 30 0.36 8.56 11.05
N ARG A 31 -0.24 9.75 11.29
CA ARG A 31 -0.65 10.61 10.19
C ARG A 31 0.54 11.33 9.53
N TYR A 32 1.49 11.81 10.32
CA TYR A 32 2.58 12.65 9.83
C TYR A 32 3.96 12.09 10.17
N PRO A 33 4.89 12.07 9.21
CA PRO A 33 6.30 11.74 9.44
C PRO A 33 6.93 12.57 10.56
N SER A 34 6.67 13.87 10.60
CA SER A 34 7.18 14.76 11.65
C SER A 34 6.73 14.35 13.06
N HIS A 35 5.48 13.84 13.19
CA HIS A 35 4.99 13.34 14.49
C HIS A 35 5.67 12.03 14.88
N LYS A 36 5.91 11.14 13.93
CA LYS A 36 6.65 9.90 14.15
C LYS A 36 8.10 10.20 14.55
N ASN A 37 8.75 11.13 13.88
CA ASN A 37 10.12 11.52 14.16
C ASN A 37 10.31 12.13 15.56
N ALA A 38 9.31 12.86 16.04
CA ALA A 38 9.33 13.50 17.36
C ALA A 38 9.09 12.52 18.54
N LEU A 39 8.73 11.27 18.28
CA LEU A 39 8.49 10.30 19.34
C LEU A 39 9.80 9.88 20.03
N THR A 40 9.70 9.60 21.32
CA THR A 40 10.68 8.82 22.08
C THR A 40 10.04 7.47 22.39
N LEU A 41 10.61 6.40 21.87
CA LEU A 41 10.07 5.06 21.98
C LEU A 41 10.83 4.24 23.04
N ASP A 42 10.11 3.40 23.77
CA ASP A 42 10.71 2.44 24.72
C ASP A 42 11.53 1.37 23.96
N ASN A 43 11.12 1.07 22.74
CA ASN A 43 11.89 0.25 21.79
C ASN A 43 11.99 0.99 20.45
N GLU A 44 13.16 1.56 20.16
CA GLU A 44 13.39 2.35 18.95
C GLU A 44 13.32 1.53 17.64
N THR A 45 13.46 0.20 17.69
CA THR A 45 13.29 -0.64 16.50
C THR A 45 11.86 -0.58 15.97
N TYR A 46 10.86 -0.32 16.83
CA TYR A 46 9.47 -0.20 16.42
C TYR A 46 9.20 0.99 15.50
N ARG A 47 10.06 2.01 15.49
CA ARG A 47 9.96 3.14 14.57
C ARG A 47 9.92 2.70 13.11
N THR A 48 10.73 1.72 12.75
CA THR A 48 10.88 1.22 11.37
C THR A 48 10.21 -0.13 11.12
N THR A 49 9.68 -0.79 12.17
CA THR A 49 9.08 -2.11 12.03
C THR A 49 7.59 -2.15 12.35
N ARG A 50 7.08 -1.17 13.13
CA ARG A 50 5.70 -1.18 13.63
C ARG A 50 4.95 0.13 13.52
N LEU A 51 5.65 1.26 13.26
CA LEU A 51 4.99 2.55 13.04
C LEU A 51 4.82 2.80 11.55
N GLY A 52 3.63 2.51 11.04
CA GLY A 52 3.20 2.78 9.70
C GLY A 52 2.62 4.18 9.52
N TYR A 53 2.00 4.43 8.36
CA TYR A 53 1.36 5.69 8.05
C TYR A 53 -0.05 5.49 7.51
N CYS A 54 -0.96 6.41 7.90
CA CYS A 54 -2.26 6.57 7.28
C CYS A 54 -2.35 7.97 6.65
N ASN A 55 -2.54 8.03 5.34
CA ASN A 55 -2.80 9.27 4.63
C ASN A 55 -4.30 9.47 4.42
N ASP A 56 -4.95 10.23 5.28
CA ASP A 56 -6.38 10.54 5.25
C ASP A 56 -6.75 11.68 4.28
N PHE A 57 -5.77 12.23 3.55
CA PHE A 57 -5.94 13.24 2.50
C PHE A 57 -5.24 12.81 1.21
N PHE A 58 -5.52 11.59 0.76
CA PHE A 58 -4.92 11.02 -0.43
C PHE A 58 -5.10 11.92 -1.65
N THR A 59 -3.98 12.32 -2.29
CA THR A 59 -3.89 13.23 -3.43
C THR A 59 -4.41 14.66 -3.21
N ALA A 60 -4.93 15.00 -2.04
CA ALA A 60 -5.41 16.35 -1.77
C ALA A 60 -4.30 17.41 -1.87
N GLY A 61 -3.05 17.04 -1.69
CA GLY A 61 -1.90 17.93 -1.90
C GLY A 61 -1.71 18.42 -3.33
N GLU A 62 -2.32 17.76 -4.32
CA GLU A 62 -2.40 18.26 -5.69
C GLU A 62 -3.47 19.36 -5.83
N HIS A 63 -4.38 19.48 -4.88
CA HIS A 63 -5.48 20.41 -4.83
C HIS A 63 -5.25 21.41 -3.69
N VAL A 64 -4.59 22.47 -3.95
CA VAL A 64 -4.50 23.80 -3.33
C VAL A 64 -4.44 23.92 -1.80
N LEU A 65 -4.98 23.02 -0.98
CA LEU A 65 -5.27 23.34 0.42
C LEU A 65 -4.59 22.50 1.46
N ALA A 66 -4.10 21.39 1.05
CA ALA A 66 -3.28 20.54 1.89
C ALA A 66 -1.81 20.98 1.88
N ALA A 67 -1.54 22.19 1.42
CA ALA A 67 -0.19 22.74 1.32
C ALA A 67 0.53 22.62 2.69
N GLY A 68 1.45 21.69 2.77
CA GLY A 68 2.29 21.45 3.94
C GLY A 68 1.84 20.32 4.86
N ASN A 69 0.73 19.64 4.58
CA ASN A 69 0.22 18.55 5.43
C ASN A 69 0.17 17.19 4.75
N ASP A 70 0.33 17.14 3.43
CA ASP A 70 0.12 15.93 2.68
C ASP A 70 1.35 15.52 1.90
N PHE A 71 1.42 14.24 1.62
CA PHE A 71 2.55 13.61 0.96
C PHE A 71 2.62 14.00 -0.53
N VAL A 72 2.88 15.27 -0.79
CA VAL A 72 3.02 15.81 -2.15
C VAL A 72 4.29 15.24 -2.78
N PRO A 73 4.23 14.69 -4.01
CA PRO A 73 5.39 14.17 -4.69
C PRO A 73 6.58 15.13 -4.67
N GLY A 74 7.72 14.65 -4.15
CA GLY A 74 8.96 15.42 -4.00
C GLY A 74 9.12 16.17 -2.68
N SER A 75 8.10 16.22 -1.81
CA SER A 75 8.24 16.77 -0.46
C SER A 75 9.11 15.88 0.44
N GLU A 76 9.57 16.45 1.56
CA GLU A 76 10.33 15.69 2.57
C GLU A 76 9.50 14.52 3.12
N ASP A 77 8.24 14.78 3.47
CA ASP A 77 7.32 13.78 4.00
C ASP A 77 7.05 12.66 2.98
N TYR A 78 6.82 13.01 1.70
CA TYR A 78 6.67 12.02 0.63
C TYR A 78 7.89 11.11 0.51
N ASN A 79 9.08 11.70 0.48
CA ASN A 79 10.32 10.95 0.35
C ASN A 79 10.60 10.10 1.58
N GLN A 80 10.28 10.57 2.78
CA GLN A 80 10.42 9.77 3.99
C GLN A 80 9.51 8.55 3.96
N VAL A 81 8.22 8.73 3.65
CA VAL A 81 7.28 7.60 3.53
C VAL A 81 7.75 6.61 2.47
N MET A 82 8.17 7.08 1.30
CA MET A 82 8.68 6.24 0.22
C MET A 82 9.88 5.39 0.66
N ASN A 83 10.79 5.98 1.44
CA ASN A 83 11.97 5.27 1.94
C ASN A 83 11.65 4.22 3.01
N GLU A 84 10.62 4.45 3.80
CA GLU A 84 10.20 3.56 4.90
C GLU A 84 9.18 2.50 4.47
N ALA A 85 8.42 2.74 3.41
CA ALA A 85 7.27 1.95 2.98
C ALA A 85 7.55 0.46 2.69
N HIS A 86 8.82 0.11 2.48
CA HIS A 86 9.22 -1.28 2.28
C HIS A 86 9.09 -2.16 3.54
N GLN A 87 9.03 -1.55 4.72
CA GLN A 87 9.13 -2.24 6.00
C GLN A 87 7.90 -2.04 6.89
N ILE A 88 7.03 -1.09 6.55
CA ILE A 88 5.89 -0.69 7.38
C ILE A 88 4.59 -0.72 6.60
N TYR A 89 3.49 -0.81 7.34
CA TYR A 89 2.14 -0.76 6.78
C TYR A 89 1.77 0.68 6.39
N ILE A 90 1.22 0.83 5.19
CA ILE A 90 0.72 2.11 4.69
C ILE A 90 -0.75 1.95 4.30
N SER A 91 -1.58 2.84 4.83
CA SER A 91 -2.95 3.00 4.39
C SER A 91 -3.27 4.45 4.02
N GLY A 92 -4.48 4.67 3.59
CA GLY A 92 -5.00 6.00 3.34
C GLY A 92 -6.48 5.97 3.05
N GLU A 93 -7.06 7.16 2.91
CA GLU A 93 -8.46 7.32 2.53
C GLU A 93 -8.64 8.41 1.49
N MET A 94 -9.68 8.25 0.67
CA MET A 94 -10.12 9.26 -0.27
C MET A 94 -10.80 10.39 0.51
N PRO A 95 -10.39 11.66 0.35
CA PRO A 95 -11.02 12.77 1.04
C PRO A 95 -12.46 13.00 0.55
N TYR A 96 -13.26 13.72 1.34
CA TYR A 96 -14.65 14.05 1.04
C TYR A 96 -14.81 14.77 -0.30
N PRO A 97 -15.92 14.54 -1.03
CA PRO A 97 -16.22 15.23 -2.29
C PRO A 97 -16.92 16.57 -2.04
N GLU A 98 -16.34 17.43 -1.23
CA GLU A 98 -16.90 18.74 -0.93
C GLU A 98 -16.22 19.84 -1.75
N GLU A 99 -17.01 20.83 -2.22
CA GLU A 99 -16.49 22.08 -2.79
C GLU A 99 -15.98 23.02 -1.69
N SER A 100 -15.25 22.49 -0.74
CA SER A 100 -14.65 23.23 0.36
C SER A 100 -13.14 23.06 0.33
N GLU A 101 -12.45 23.89 1.08
CA GLU A 101 -11.00 23.79 1.23
C GLU A 101 -10.53 22.44 1.82
N TRP A 102 -11.43 21.62 2.31
CA TRP A 102 -11.16 20.32 2.93
C TRP A 102 -11.64 19.13 2.10
N GLY A 103 -12.29 19.38 0.97
CA GLY A 103 -12.86 18.35 0.12
C GLY A 103 -12.12 18.15 -1.19
N LEU A 104 -12.50 17.13 -1.92
CA LEU A 104 -11.99 16.78 -3.24
C LEU A 104 -13.17 16.57 -4.20
N SER A 105 -13.68 17.65 -4.78
CA SER A 105 -14.76 17.61 -5.77
C SER A 105 -14.27 17.26 -7.18
N ASP A 106 -12.99 17.49 -7.45
CA ASP A 106 -12.39 17.23 -8.74
C ASP A 106 -11.95 15.76 -8.91
N LEU A 107 -11.84 15.33 -10.16
CA LEU A 107 -11.26 14.04 -10.49
C LEU A 107 -9.75 14.08 -10.29
N ILE A 108 -9.25 13.17 -9.46
CA ILE A 108 -7.81 13.01 -9.24
C ILE A 108 -7.13 12.35 -10.43
N SER A 109 -5.88 12.71 -10.64
CA SER A 109 -5.05 12.14 -11.68
C SER A 109 -4.81 10.64 -11.46
N ARG A 110 -5.19 9.79 -12.41
CA ARG A 110 -4.88 8.36 -12.38
C ARG A 110 -3.38 8.09 -12.35
N THR A 111 -2.60 8.88 -13.06
CA THR A 111 -1.14 8.81 -13.03
C THR A 111 -0.60 9.13 -11.64
N GLY A 112 -1.06 10.21 -11.00
CA GLY A 112 -0.69 10.56 -9.64
C GLY A 112 -1.11 9.48 -8.64
N THR A 113 -2.33 8.95 -8.77
CA THR A 113 -2.83 7.84 -7.95
C THR A 113 -1.92 6.60 -8.03
N LEU A 114 -1.62 6.14 -9.24
CA LEU A 114 -0.74 4.99 -9.46
C LEU A 114 0.68 5.24 -8.92
N GLN A 115 1.18 6.46 -9.10
CA GLN A 115 2.49 6.85 -8.58
C GLN A 115 2.54 6.74 -7.05
N ILE A 116 1.56 7.30 -6.35
CA ILE A 116 1.53 7.27 -4.88
C ILE A 116 1.36 5.85 -4.37
N PHE A 117 0.45 5.06 -4.94
CA PHE A 117 0.28 3.66 -4.54
C PHE A 117 1.56 2.85 -4.71
N ARG A 118 2.28 3.06 -5.82
CA ARG A 118 3.56 2.40 -6.10
C ARG A 118 4.65 2.88 -5.14
N ASP A 119 4.84 4.19 -5.02
CA ASP A 119 5.98 4.77 -4.30
C ASP A 119 5.85 4.60 -2.79
N HIS A 120 4.62 4.62 -2.28
CA HIS A 120 4.34 4.42 -0.85
C HIS A 120 3.89 3.00 -0.50
N HIS A 121 3.92 2.05 -1.44
CA HIS A 121 3.61 0.64 -1.17
C HIS A 121 2.30 0.41 -0.39
N TYR A 122 1.20 0.99 -0.88
CA TYR A 122 -0.09 0.94 -0.20
C TYR A 122 -0.60 -0.47 0.07
N SER A 123 -0.93 -0.73 1.33
CA SER A 123 -1.50 -2.00 1.80
C SER A 123 -3.01 -2.00 1.82
N ALA A 124 -3.64 -0.88 2.18
CA ALA A 124 -5.08 -0.70 2.22
C ALA A 124 -5.48 0.73 1.86
N PHE A 125 -6.73 0.90 1.44
CA PHE A 125 -7.26 2.20 1.05
C PHE A 125 -8.76 2.27 1.29
N ASP A 126 -9.22 3.30 2.01
CA ASP A 126 -10.64 3.56 2.23
C ASP A 126 -11.19 4.48 1.13
N ILE A 127 -12.31 4.07 0.56
CA ILE A 127 -12.98 4.76 -0.55
C ILE A 127 -14.35 5.32 -0.16
N THR A 128 -14.78 5.09 1.06
CA THR A 128 -16.17 5.32 1.49
C THR A 128 -16.59 6.77 1.32
N GLN A 129 -15.69 7.70 1.51
CA GLN A 129 -16.03 9.13 1.56
C GLN A 129 -16.19 9.78 0.18
N ASN A 130 -15.65 9.17 -0.90
CA ASN A 130 -15.67 9.76 -2.26
C ASN A 130 -16.20 8.81 -3.32
N GLU A 131 -17.19 8.00 -2.98
CA GLU A 131 -17.72 7.00 -3.91
C GLU A 131 -18.39 7.63 -5.14
N ASN A 132 -19.10 8.72 -4.95
CA ASN A 132 -19.93 9.32 -6.01
C ASN A 132 -19.14 10.08 -7.10
N ILE A 133 -17.90 10.49 -6.85
CA ILE A 133 -17.08 11.24 -7.80
C ILE A 133 -15.90 10.39 -8.27
N ASN A 134 -14.87 10.26 -7.45
CA ASN A 134 -13.63 9.62 -7.88
C ASN A 134 -13.77 8.11 -8.03
N VAL A 135 -14.36 7.44 -7.05
CA VAL A 135 -14.56 5.98 -7.12
C VAL A 135 -15.54 5.62 -8.24
N HIS A 136 -16.61 6.42 -8.43
CA HIS A 136 -17.50 6.25 -9.58
C HIS A 136 -16.75 6.36 -10.91
N SER A 137 -15.89 7.34 -11.06
CA SER A 137 -15.04 7.49 -12.25
C SER A 137 -14.12 6.27 -12.44
N TRP A 138 -13.52 5.76 -11.36
CA TRP A 138 -12.66 4.57 -11.41
C TRP A 138 -13.42 3.31 -11.84
N LYS A 139 -14.66 3.13 -11.35
CA LYS A 139 -15.54 1.99 -11.71
C LYS A 139 -15.98 2.04 -13.19
N ASN A 140 -16.04 3.24 -13.78
CA ASN A 140 -16.51 3.44 -15.14
C ASN A 140 -15.39 3.71 -16.17
N SER A 141 -14.14 3.61 -15.79
CA SER A 141 -13.00 3.79 -16.69
C SER A 141 -12.12 2.54 -16.73
N SER A 142 -11.76 2.11 -17.94
CA SER A 142 -10.86 0.97 -18.12
C SER A 142 -9.41 1.37 -17.87
N VAL A 143 -8.63 0.43 -17.32
CA VAL A 143 -7.17 0.50 -17.25
C VAL A 143 -6.57 -0.36 -18.36
N THR A 144 -5.43 0.05 -18.89
CA THR A 144 -4.73 -0.70 -19.95
C THR A 144 -3.32 -1.10 -19.54
N PRO A 145 -2.79 -2.22 -20.06
CA PRO A 145 -1.38 -2.59 -19.88
C PRO A 145 -0.40 -1.47 -20.21
N SER A 146 -0.67 -0.72 -21.30
CA SER A 146 0.17 0.41 -21.73
C SER A 146 0.17 1.56 -20.71
N GLU A 147 -0.96 1.83 -20.07
CA GLU A 147 -1.05 2.82 -18.98
C GLU A 147 -0.23 2.39 -17.79
N LEU A 148 -0.36 1.12 -17.38
CA LEU A 148 0.40 0.55 -16.26
C LEU A 148 1.90 0.59 -16.51
N THR A 149 2.34 0.15 -17.70
CA THR A 149 3.75 0.19 -18.11
C THR A 149 4.32 1.59 -18.10
N ARG A 150 3.58 2.58 -18.63
CA ARG A 150 3.99 4.00 -18.63
C ARG A 150 4.16 4.55 -17.22
N ASN A 151 3.31 4.12 -16.29
CA ASN A 151 3.38 4.50 -14.90
C ASN A 151 4.33 3.60 -14.06
N ARG A 152 5.06 2.67 -14.70
CA ARG A 152 6.00 1.75 -14.04
C ARG A 152 5.33 0.88 -12.95
N ILE A 153 4.09 0.50 -13.20
CA ILE A 153 3.35 -0.41 -12.32
C ILE A 153 3.63 -1.84 -12.77
N LEU A 154 4.01 -2.68 -11.82
CA LEU A 154 4.15 -4.11 -12.05
C LEU A 154 2.78 -4.76 -12.13
N PHE A 155 2.57 -5.61 -13.12
CA PHE A 155 1.35 -6.40 -13.27
C PHE A 155 1.68 -7.71 -14.00
N ASP A 156 0.76 -8.65 -13.90
CA ASP A 156 0.80 -9.88 -14.69
C ASP A 156 -0.14 -9.73 -15.88
N GLU A 157 0.34 -10.04 -17.10
CA GLU A 157 -0.48 -9.94 -18.31
C GLU A 157 -1.71 -10.84 -18.25
N SER A 158 -1.63 -11.97 -17.54
CA SER A 158 -2.76 -12.86 -17.32
C SER A 158 -3.92 -12.21 -16.57
N TYR A 159 -3.68 -11.11 -15.86
CA TYR A 159 -4.74 -10.33 -15.22
C TYR A 159 -5.78 -9.81 -16.22
N PHE A 160 -5.36 -9.56 -17.44
CA PHE A 160 -6.22 -9.10 -18.54
C PHE A 160 -6.73 -10.24 -19.45
N VAL A 161 -6.64 -11.49 -19.00
CA VAL A 161 -7.06 -12.66 -19.77
C VAL A 161 -7.98 -13.54 -18.92
N GLU A 162 -9.13 -13.91 -19.47
CA GLU A 162 -10.03 -14.91 -18.88
C GLU A 162 -10.42 -15.92 -19.97
N ASN A 163 -10.32 -17.21 -19.66
CA ASN A 163 -10.65 -18.29 -20.59
C ASN A 163 -9.98 -18.12 -21.98
N GLY A 164 -8.72 -17.65 -21.97
CA GLY A 164 -7.93 -17.40 -23.18
C GLY A 164 -8.35 -16.18 -24.00
N LYS A 165 -9.21 -15.32 -23.49
CA LYS A 165 -9.68 -14.10 -24.14
C LYS A 165 -9.29 -12.87 -23.35
N ASN A 166 -8.97 -11.79 -24.06
CA ASN A 166 -8.71 -10.50 -23.42
C ASN A 166 -10.01 -9.97 -22.77
N VAL A 167 -9.89 -9.52 -21.52
CA VAL A 167 -10.97 -8.89 -20.77
C VAL A 167 -10.58 -7.48 -20.34
N ALA A 168 -11.54 -6.57 -20.40
CA ALA A 168 -11.36 -5.23 -19.85
C ALA A 168 -11.42 -5.28 -18.34
N ARG A 169 -10.53 -4.53 -17.70
CA ARG A 169 -10.56 -4.27 -16.25
C ARG A 169 -10.78 -2.80 -16.00
N THR A 170 -11.59 -2.47 -14.99
CA THR A 170 -11.73 -1.08 -14.58
C THR A 170 -10.52 -0.65 -13.77
N PHE A 171 -10.29 0.65 -13.69
CA PHE A 171 -9.24 1.19 -12.83
C PHE A 171 -9.51 0.84 -11.36
N TYR A 172 -10.77 0.85 -10.95
CA TYR A 172 -11.20 0.40 -9.62
C TYR A 172 -10.82 -1.06 -9.34
N ASP A 173 -11.15 -1.98 -10.27
CA ASP A 173 -10.80 -3.40 -10.10
C ASP A 173 -9.29 -3.57 -9.98
N PHE A 174 -8.53 -2.88 -10.82
CA PHE A 174 -7.07 -2.96 -10.77
C PHE A 174 -6.51 -2.50 -9.42
N VAL A 175 -6.95 -1.34 -8.92
CA VAL A 175 -6.53 -0.83 -7.61
C VAL A 175 -6.93 -1.79 -6.50
N ARG A 176 -8.20 -2.21 -6.45
CA ARG A 176 -8.70 -3.16 -5.45
C ARG A 176 -7.89 -4.46 -5.41
N ASP A 177 -7.60 -5.01 -6.58
CA ASP A 177 -6.95 -6.31 -6.71
C ASP A 177 -5.44 -6.26 -6.48
N HIS A 178 -4.83 -5.06 -6.50
CA HIS A 178 -3.39 -4.86 -6.31
C HIS A 178 -3.02 -4.10 -5.02
N LEU A 179 -3.99 -3.66 -4.21
CA LEU A 179 -3.71 -3.22 -2.85
C LEU A 179 -3.12 -4.36 -2.03
N GLY A 180 -2.17 -4.03 -1.16
CA GLY A 180 -1.39 -5.05 -0.48
C GLY A 180 -0.39 -5.73 -1.41
N TYR A 181 0.03 -6.93 -1.06
CA TYR A 181 0.92 -7.75 -1.89
C TYR A 181 0.13 -8.77 -2.72
N ARG A 182 0.65 -9.09 -3.92
CA ARG A 182 0.10 -10.08 -4.85
C ARG A 182 1.23 -10.91 -5.44
N ILE A 183 1.43 -12.09 -4.88
CA ILE A 183 2.52 -12.99 -5.29
C ILE A 183 2.05 -13.85 -6.47
N ASN A 184 2.76 -13.78 -7.58
CA ASN A 184 2.54 -14.59 -8.76
C ASN A 184 3.72 -15.53 -8.99
N VAL A 185 3.43 -16.78 -9.32
CA VAL A 185 4.44 -17.74 -9.78
C VAL A 185 4.70 -17.49 -11.24
N LYS A 186 5.92 -17.09 -11.60
CA LYS A 186 6.33 -16.81 -12.98
C LYS A 186 6.89 -18.03 -13.67
N LYS A 187 7.65 -18.84 -12.95
CA LYS A 187 8.30 -20.01 -13.48
C LYS A 187 8.50 -21.04 -12.41
N VAL A 188 8.32 -22.31 -12.77
CA VAL A 188 8.71 -23.46 -11.97
C VAL A 188 9.61 -24.33 -12.81
N GLU A 189 10.79 -24.63 -12.32
CA GLU A 189 11.73 -25.57 -12.91
C GLU A 189 11.88 -26.75 -11.94
N LEU A 190 11.70 -27.94 -12.45
CA LEU A 190 11.90 -29.17 -11.71
C LEU A 190 13.01 -29.99 -12.38
N ASN A 191 13.88 -30.55 -11.58
CA ASN A 191 14.88 -31.51 -12.06
C ASN A 191 14.97 -32.69 -11.10
N THR A 192 15.34 -33.82 -11.63
CA THR A 192 15.64 -35.03 -10.84
C THR A 192 17.07 -35.48 -11.13
N GLU A 193 17.88 -35.54 -10.10
CA GLU A 193 19.26 -35.98 -10.18
C GLU A 193 19.58 -36.92 -9.02
N ASN A 194 20.10 -38.11 -9.33
CA ASN A 194 20.51 -39.12 -8.34
C ASN A 194 19.38 -39.46 -7.32
N GLY A 195 18.11 -39.47 -7.77
CA GLY A 195 16.98 -39.81 -6.90
C GLY A 195 16.51 -38.66 -6.02
N SER A 196 17.09 -37.47 -6.17
CA SER A 196 16.67 -36.25 -5.48
C SER A 196 15.88 -35.33 -6.43
N LEU A 197 14.79 -34.75 -5.91
CA LEU A 197 14.02 -33.72 -6.61
C LEU A 197 14.60 -32.32 -6.31
N GLY A 198 15.12 -31.67 -7.33
CA GLY A 198 15.48 -30.25 -7.29
C GLY A 198 14.36 -29.40 -7.85
N TYR A 199 14.18 -28.21 -7.31
CA TYR A 199 13.21 -27.22 -7.84
C TYR A 199 13.75 -25.81 -7.76
N LYS A 200 13.28 -24.97 -8.68
CA LYS A 200 13.46 -23.52 -8.68
C LYS A 200 12.14 -22.86 -9.00
N ILE A 201 11.73 -21.91 -8.19
CA ILE A 201 10.47 -21.18 -8.35
C ILE A 201 10.79 -19.71 -8.41
N ASP A 202 10.42 -19.06 -9.52
CA ASP A 202 10.54 -17.61 -9.70
C ASP A 202 9.19 -16.96 -9.32
N LEU A 203 9.23 -16.08 -8.33
CA LEU A 203 8.07 -15.35 -7.82
C LEU A 203 8.18 -13.87 -8.17
N THR A 204 7.05 -13.24 -8.41
CA THR A 204 6.95 -11.78 -8.59
C THR A 204 5.81 -11.25 -7.73
N ASN A 205 6.06 -10.17 -7.00
CA ASN A 205 5.01 -9.41 -6.33
C ASN A 205 4.51 -8.33 -7.28
N THR A 206 3.26 -8.41 -7.71
CA THR A 206 2.59 -7.41 -8.55
C THR A 206 1.64 -6.51 -7.77
N GLY A 207 1.49 -6.74 -6.46
CA GLY A 207 0.76 -5.81 -5.58
C GLY A 207 1.58 -4.56 -5.28
N PHE A 208 0.90 -3.53 -4.81
CA PHE A 208 1.56 -2.27 -4.45
C PHE A 208 2.45 -2.41 -3.22
N ALA A 209 2.01 -3.15 -2.21
CA ALA A 209 2.75 -3.32 -0.96
C ALA A 209 3.80 -4.43 -1.03
N THR A 210 4.80 -4.32 -0.18
CA THR A 210 5.74 -5.40 0.12
C THR A 210 5.15 -6.38 1.13
N VAL A 211 5.75 -7.55 1.27
CA VAL A 211 5.41 -8.49 2.35
C VAL A 211 6.16 -8.05 3.61
N ILE A 212 5.57 -7.15 4.39
CA ILE A 212 6.21 -6.54 5.56
C ILE A 212 6.36 -7.49 6.75
N ASN A 213 5.51 -8.52 6.84
CA ASN A 213 5.59 -9.53 7.89
C ASN A 213 6.12 -10.83 7.30
N PRO A 214 7.06 -11.52 7.98
CA PRO A 214 7.55 -12.80 7.54
C PRO A 214 6.40 -13.79 7.30
N LYS A 215 6.46 -14.51 6.18
CA LYS A 215 5.51 -15.56 5.81
C LYS A 215 6.28 -16.84 5.54
N GLU A 216 5.79 -17.92 6.09
CA GLU A 216 6.31 -19.25 5.75
C GLU A 216 5.87 -19.61 4.32
N VAL A 217 6.78 -20.23 3.58
CA VAL A 217 6.53 -20.72 2.21
C VAL A 217 6.77 -22.23 2.20
N TYR A 218 5.78 -22.95 1.72
CA TYR A 218 5.83 -24.42 1.68
C TYR A 218 5.75 -24.90 0.23
N LEU A 219 6.59 -25.86 -0.11
CA LEU A 219 6.40 -26.72 -1.27
C LEU A 219 5.69 -27.99 -0.81
N VAL A 220 4.51 -28.24 -1.34
CA VAL A 220 3.74 -29.44 -1.01
C VAL A 220 3.76 -30.38 -2.20
N LEU A 221 4.23 -31.60 -1.98
CA LEU A 221 4.16 -32.71 -2.95
C LEU A 221 2.94 -33.56 -2.60
N ILE A 222 2.07 -33.75 -3.57
CA ILE A 222 0.86 -34.58 -3.42
C ILE A 222 1.03 -35.78 -4.32
N SER A 223 0.87 -36.98 -3.73
CA SER A 223 0.81 -38.23 -4.52
C SER A 223 -0.55 -38.30 -5.23
N GLU A 224 -0.56 -38.77 -6.48
CA GLU A 224 -1.80 -39.03 -7.23
C GLU A 224 -2.63 -40.17 -6.59
N ASP A 225 -2.00 -41.01 -5.78
CA ASP A 225 -2.62 -42.17 -5.14
C ASP A 225 -3.14 -41.88 -3.72
N SER A 226 -3.08 -40.62 -3.25
CA SER A 226 -3.60 -40.22 -1.94
C SER A 226 -5.04 -39.70 -2.08
N ASP A 227 -6.00 -40.61 -1.79
CA ASP A 227 -7.40 -40.26 -1.49
C ASP A 227 -7.50 -39.44 -0.18
#